data_3f9c243d0c3a089af7f93539bb7e6bc6
#
_entry.id   3f9c243d0c3a089af7f93539bb7e6bc6
#
_cell.length_a   1.000
_cell.length_b   1.000
_cell.length_c   1.000
_cell.angle_alpha   90.00
_cell.angle_beta   90.00
_cell.angle_gamma   90.00
#
_symmetry.space_group_name_H-M   'P 1'
#
loop_
_entity.id
_entity.type
_entity.pdbx_description
1 polymer ?
#
loop_
_entity_poly.entity_id
_entity_poly.type
_entity_poly.pdbx_seq_one_letter_code
_entity_poly.pdbx_strand_id
1 'polypeptide(L)'
;MTSLLRKSMTQFILCIAVLFALAAPAFYYLTKNYYAEDMEDLIEAVKSGESLPAFDLEEDIVTGIMLQYILITVLLSVGVVLTMRVVSKNLWRPFEATLRSIEPFKLEQAKLIELPKTDIKEFAELNESLQRLMKKNIDSYQAQKEFTENASHELQTPIAIFQAKLELLMQQPELTAEQAEIIQDLFHMISKLSRLNRNLLLLAKIDNEQFDTRERIRLDTFIDNLLPLLESISGHLHIIRQYSPQPLYVQANSALLESMMSNLIVNAVRHCNENGKITICIGAGTLYISNTSDEPKLSGQHIFDRFYRPTQKKGGNGLGLAIVKNAVI
;
A
#
# COMPACT_ATOMS: atom_id res chain seq x y z
N MET A 1 -23.83 11.84 -21.91
CA MET A 1 -22.39 11.99 -21.53
C MET A 1 -21.64 12.70 -22.64
N THR A 2 -20.94 13.76 -22.30
CA THR A 2 -20.10 14.52 -23.23
C THR A 2 -18.65 14.13 -23.04
N SER A 3 -17.87 14.08 -24.13
CA SER A 3 -16.43 13.84 -23.98
C SER A 3 -15.74 15.01 -23.28
N LEU A 4 -14.68 14.71 -22.54
CA LEU A 4 -13.86 15.70 -21.83
C LEU A 4 -13.42 16.83 -22.76
N LEU A 5 -12.91 16.45 -23.95
CA LEU A 5 -12.45 17.39 -24.97
C LEU A 5 -13.59 18.32 -25.43
N ARG A 6 -14.75 17.77 -25.77
CA ARG A 6 -15.91 18.55 -26.24
C ARG A 6 -16.41 19.52 -25.16
N LYS A 7 -16.52 19.05 -23.91
CA LYS A 7 -16.95 19.89 -22.77
C LYS A 7 -15.94 21.01 -22.51
N SER A 8 -14.63 20.69 -22.51
CA SER A 8 -13.55 21.66 -22.37
C SER A 8 -13.57 22.72 -23.49
N MET A 9 -13.63 22.29 -24.75
CA MET A 9 -13.66 23.21 -25.90
C MET A 9 -14.89 24.11 -25.89
N THR A 10 -16.08 23.56 -25.59
CA THR A 10 -17.31 24.37 -25.53
C THR A 10 -17.24 25.42 -24.45
N GLN A 11 -16.76 25.08 -23.24
CA GLN A 11 -16.60 26.02 -22.15
C GLN A 11 -15.54 27.08 -22.46
N PHE A 12 -14.43 26.68 -23.08
CA PHE A 12 -13.35 27.58 -23.47
C PHE A 12 -13.80 28.57 -24.53
N ILE A 13 -14.51 28.11 -25.58
CA ILE A 13 -15.06 28.98 -26.65
C ILE A 13 -16.07 29.96 -26.06
N LEU A 14 -16.95 29.50 -25.19
CA LEU A 14 -17.95 30.37 -24.56
C LEU A 14 -17.30 31.45 -23.68
N CYS A 15 -16.25 31.10 -22.91
CA CYS A 15 -15.51 32.06 -22.10
C CYS A 15 -14.78 33.09 -22.97
N ILE A 16 -14.14 32.67 -24.07
CA ILE A 16 -13.50 33.57 -25.01
C ILE A 16 -14.53 34.52 -25.63
N ALA A 17 -15.69 34.00 -26.08
CA ALA A 17 -16.75 34.83 -26.66
C ALA A 17 -17.26 35.89 -25.67
N VAL A 18 -17.43 35.54 -24.39
CA VAL A 18 -17.80 36.49 -23.34
C VAL A 18 -16.71 37.55 -23.11
N LEU A 19 -15.44 37.13 -23.08
CA LEU A 19 -14.32 38.10 -22.94
C LEU A 19 -14.27 39.09 -24.10
N PHE A 20 -14.46 38.64 -25.36
CA PHE A 20 -14.52 39.53 -26.49
C PHE A 20 -15.74 40.44 -26.44
N ALA A 21 -16.92 39.94 -26.03
CA ALA A 21 -18.14 40.74 -25.90
C ALA A 21 -18.00 41.84 -24.83
N LEU A 22 -17.19 41.64 -23.79
CA LEU A 22 -16.88 42.65 -22.77
C LEU A 22 -15.75 43.61 -23.22
N ALA A 23 -14.74 43.11 -23.94
CA ALA A 23 -13.61 43.92 -24.40
C ALA A 23 -13.98 44.91 -25.52
N ALA A 24 -14.87 44.52 -26.43
CA ALA A 24 -15.25 45.38 -27.58
C ALA A 24 -15.93 46.68 -27.15
N PRO A 25 -16.92 46.72 -26.24
CA PRO A 25 -17.50 47.99 -25.74
C PRO A 25 -16.46 48.83 -24.96
N ALA A 26 -15.61 48.17 -24.18
CA ALA A 26 -14.56 48.88 -23.45
C ALA A 26 -13.57 49.56 -24.38
N PHE A 27 -13.16 48.87 -25.44
CA PHE A 27 -12.31 49.43 -26.49
C PHE A 27 -12.97 50.64 -27.17
N TYR A 28 -14.24 50.48 -27.57
CA TYR A 28 -14.99 51.57 -28.20
C TYR A 28 -15.11 52.79 -27.28
N TYR A 29 -15.41 52.59 -26.00
CA TYR A 29 -15.52 53.68 -25.04
C TYR A 29 -14.20 54.40 -24.80
N LEU A 30 -13.10 53.67 -24.64
CA LEU A 30 -11.76 54.24 -24.47
C LEU A 30 -11.32 55.01 -25.70
N THR A 31 -11.54 54.46 -26.89
CA THR A 31 -11.22 55.13 -28.16
C THR A 31 -12.03 56.39 -28.32
N LYS A 32 -13.33 56.34 -28.05
CA LYS A 32 -14.20 57.50 -28.16
C LYS A 32 -13.79 58.63 -27.22
N ASN A 33 -13.51 58.32 -25.95
CA ASN A 33 -13.13 59.34 -24.96
C ASN A 33 -11.77 59.97 -25.29
N TYR A 34 -10.81 59.17 -25.70
CA TYR A 34 -9.47 59.66 -26.06
C TYR A 34 -9.49 60.60 -27.23
N TYR A 35 -10.22 60.30 -28.30
CA TYR A 35 -10.30 61.17 -29.47
C TYR A 35 -11.36 62.27 -29.36
N ALA A 36 -12.30 62.19 -28.42
CA ALA A 36 -13.28 63.26 -28.23
C ALA A 36 -12.66 64.50 -27.60
N GLU A 37 -11.66 64.31 -26.71
CA GLU A 37 -10.96 65.38 -26.02
C GLU A 37 -10.15 66.19 -27.02
N ASP A 38 -9.38 65.53 -27.89
CA ASP A 38 -8.60 66.21 -28.96
C ASP A 38 -9.48 66.98 -29.99
N MET A 39 -10.66 66.41 -30.30
CA MET A 39 -11.62 67.06 -31.20
C MET A 39 -12.32 68.26 -30.57
N GLU A 40 -12.61 68.23 -29.24
CA GLU A 40 -13.18 69.38 -28.54
C GLU A 40 -12.19 70.52 -28.47
N ASP A 41 -10.93 70.27 -28.20
CA ASP A 41 -9.85 71.28 -28.17
C ASP A 41 -9.64 71.89 -29.53
N LEU A 42 -9.70 71.12 -30.59
CA LEU A 42 -9.61 71.58 -31.96
C LEU A 42 -10.80 72.47 -32.35
N ILE A 43 -12.02 72.12 -31.94
CA ILE A 43 -13.22 72.89 -32.21
C ILE A 43 -13.16 74.25 -31.42
N GLU A 44 -12.65 74.23 -30.20
CA GLU A 44 -12.53 75.44 -29.37
C GLU A 44 -11.50 76.43 -29.93
N ALA A 45 -10.32 75.92 -30.35
CA ALA A 45 -9.28 76.74 -31.02
C ALA A 45 -9.77 77.37 -32.31
N VAL A 46 -10.51 76.63 -33.12
CA VAL A 46 -11.11 77.16 -34.36
C VAL A 46 -12.18 78.27 -34.09
N LYS A 47 -12.98 78.11 -33.01
CA LYS A 47 -14.00 79.08 -32.62
C LYS A 47 -13.45 80.33 -31.95
N SER A 48 -12.35 80.25 -31.23
CA SER A 48 -11.69 81.38 -30.58
C SER A 48 -10.79 82.19 -31.49
N GLY A 49 -10.50 81.69 -32.74
CA GLY A 49 -9.60 82.38 -33.68
C GLY A 49 -8.14 82.32 -33.23
N GLU A 50 -7.81 81.48 -32.32
CA GLU A 50 -6.42 81.23 -31.91
C GLU A 50 -5.67 80.35 -32.94
N SER A 51 -4.34 80.50 -32.97
CA SER A 51 -3.53 79.66 -33.83
C SER A 51 -3.73 78.19 -33.45
N LEU A 52 -4.01 77.35 -34.44
CA LEU A 52 -4.13 75.93 -34.26
C LEU A 52 -2.96 75.38 -33.40
N PRO A 53 -3.19 74.70 -32.31
CA PRO A 53 -2.12 74.15 -31.57
C PRO A 53 -1.26 73.26 -32.49
N ALA A 54 0.06 73.35 -32.30
CA ALA A 54 0.99 72.50 -33.06
C ALA A 54 0.80 71.08 -32.50
N PHE A 55 -0.16 70.35 -33.06
CA PHE A 55 -0.39 68.94 -32.70
C PHE A 55 0.76 68.11 -33.29
N ASP A 56 1.51 67.47 -32.44
CA ASP A 56 2.34 66.35 -32.85
C ASP A 56 1.41 65.11 -32.93
N LEU A 57 0.37 65.27 -33.82
CA LEU A 57 -0.75 64.32 -33.99
C LEU A 57 -0.27 62.89 -34.26
N GLU A 58 0.92 62.75 -34.83
CA GLU A 58 1.46 61.43 -35.15
C GLU A 58 1.98 60.74 -33.92
N GLU A 59 2.63 61.39 -32.97
CA GLU A 59 3.19 60.83 -31.76
C GLU A 59 2.11 60.54 -30.70
N ASP A 60 1.15 61.45 -30.53
CA ASP A 60 0.02 61.27 -29.56
C ASP A 60 -0.95 60.18 -29.99
N ILE A 61 -1.29 60.08 -31.27
CA ILE A 61 -2.15 59.03 -31.83
C ILE A 61 -1.46 57.64 -31.67
N VAL A 62 -0.18 57.54 -32.04
CA VAL A 62 0.56 56.27 -31.93
C VAL A 62 0.67 55.83 -30.46
N THR A 63 0.97 56.75 -29.55
CA THR A 63 1.08 56.45 -28.10
C THR A 63 -0.26 56.04 -27.53
N GLY A 64 -1.37 56.70 -27.86
CA GLY A 64 -2.71 56.33 -27.42
C GLY A 64 -3.15 54.97 -27.91
N ILE A 65 -2.93 54.64 -29.17
CA ILE A 65 -3.23 53.33 -29.77
C ILE A 65 -2.38 52.26 -29.10
N MET A 66 -1.08 52.48 -28.89
CA MET A 66 -0.19 51.52 -28.21
C MET A 66 -0.63 51.27 -26.79
N LEU A 67 -0.98 52.28 -26.00
CA LEU A 67 -1.45 52.15 -24.65
C LEU A 67 -2.74 51.32 -24.58
N GLN A 68 -3.71 51.61 -25.44
CA GLN A 68 -4.97 50.87 -25.56
C GLN A 68 -4.73 49.39 -25.92
N TYR A 69 -3.86 49.16 -26.91
CA TYR A 69 -3.49 47.78 -27.33
C TYR A 69 -2.86 46.99 -26.18
N ILE A 70 -1.92 47.59 -25.45
CA ILE A 70 -1.28 46.94 -24.30
C ILE A 70 -2.33 46.62 -23.21
N LEU A 71 -3.18 47.60 -22.87
CA LEU A 71 -4.20 47.44 -21.83
C LEU A 71 -5.19 46.29 -22.14
N ILE A 72 -5.68 46.25 -23.39
CA ILE A 72 -6.61 45.21 -23.85
C ILE A 72 -5.91 43.83 -23.89
N THR A 73 -4.67 43.79 -24.38
CA THR A 73 -3.90 42.55 -24.43
C THR A 73 -3.68 41.97 -23.03
N VAL A 74 -3.34 42.81 -22.06
CA VAL A 74 -3.19 42.42 -20.67
C VAL A 74 -4.53 41.93 -20.08
N LEU A 75 -5.61 42.65 -20.30
CA LEU A 75 -6.94 42.29 -19.80
C LEU A 75 -7.43 40.98 -20.38
N LEU A 76 -7.28 40.75 -21.69
CA LEU A 76 -7.63 39.49 -22.33
C LEU A 76 -6.74 38.36 -21.85
N SER A 77 -5.43 38.59 -21.70
CA SER A 77 -4.50 37.56 -21.19
C SER A 77 -4.86 37.11 -19.78
N VAL A 78 -5.12 38.07 -18.89
CA VAL A 78 -5.57 37.77 -17.51
C VAL A 78 -6.91 37.04 -17.54
N GLY A 79 -7.87 37.46 -18.34
CA GLY A 79 -9.15 36.83 -18.52
C GLY A 79 -9.03 35.37 -18.99
N VAL A 80 -8.19 35.10 -19.99
CA VAL A 80 -7.92 33.75 -20.50
C VAL A 80 -7.33 32.87 -19.41
N VAL A 81 -6.34 33.36 -18.65
CA VAL A 81 -5.71 32.60 -17.57
C VAL A 81 -6.73 32.26 -16.46
N LEU A 82 -7.55 33.22 -16.07
CA LEU A 82 -8.58 33.01 -15.05
C LEU A 82 -9.64 31.99 -15.49
N THR A 83 -10.15 32.12 -16.72
CA THR A 83 -11.14 31.20 -17.28
C THR A 83 -10.57 29.80 -17.43
N MET A 84 -9.33 29.67 -17.92
CA MET A 84 -8.65 28.38 -18.03
C MET A 84 -8.51 27.71 -16.65
N ARG A 85 -8.19 28.47 -15.60
CA ARG A 85 -8.06 27.97 -14.24
C ARG A 85 -9.38 27.46 -13.68
N VAL A 86 -10.49 28.20 -13.89
CA VAL A 86 -11.84 27.81 -13.43
C VAL A 86 -12.36 26.59 -14.21
N VAL A 87 -12.24 26.60 -15.53
CA VAL A 87 -12.67 25.49 -16.39
C VAL A 87 -11.89 24.22 -16.06
N SER A 88 -10.56 24.33 -15.98
CA SER A 88 -9.72 23.18 -15.62
C SER A 88 -10.11 22.59 -14.27
N LYS A 89 -10.25 23.41 -13.22
CA LYS A 89 -10.64 22.93 -11.88
C LYS A 89 -11.97 22.19 -11.89
N ASN A 90 -12.96 22.69 -12.60
CA ASN A 90 -14.28 22.06 -12.67
C ASN A 90 -14.28 20.74 -13.47
N LEU A 91 -13.45 20.65 -14.50
CA LEU A 91 -13.33 19.46 -15.33
C LEU A 91 -12.60 18.32 -14.60
N TRP A 92 -11.59 18.63 -13.79
CA TRP A 92 -10.81 17.63 -13.07
C TRP A 92 -11.38 17.21 -11.71
N ARG A 93 -12.35 17.98 -11.19
CA ARG A 93 -13.01 17.68 -9.92
C ARG A 93 -13.56 16.24 -9.80
N PRO A 94 -14.23 15.65 -10.83
CA PRO A 94 -14.70 14.27 -10.75
C PRO A 94 -13.56 13.26 -10.64
N PHE A 95 -12.44 13.51 -11.32
CA PHE A 95 -11.26 12.67 -11.24
C PHE A 95 -10.62 12.69 -9.83
N GLU A 96 -10.47 13.89 -9.24
CA GLU A 96 -9.98 14.02 -7.86
C GLU A 96 -10.93 13.33 -6.86
N ALA A 97 -12.23 13.41 -7.08
CA ALA A 97 -13.22 12.72 -6.24
C ALA A 97 -13.06 11.19 -6.35
N THR A 98 -12.82 10.65 -7.55
CA THR A 98 -12.53 9.23 -7.75
C THR A 98 -11.26 8.80 -7.02
N LEU A 99 -10.16 9.57 -7.13
CA LEU A 99 -8.91 9.28 -6.42
C LEU A 99 -9.11 9.22 -4.90
N ARG A 100 -9.78 10.21 -4.33
CA ARG A 100 -10.07 10.24 -2.88
C ARG A 100 -10.96 9.08 -2.43
N SER A 101 -11.87 8.63 -3.30
CA SER A 101 -12.74 7.48 -2.99
C SER A 101 -11.97 6.16 -3.00
N ILE A 102 -10.90 6.03 -3.81
CA ILE A 102 -10.10 4.81 -3.91
C ILE A 102 -9.05 4.73 -2.80
N GLU A 103 -8.53 5.88 -2.30
CA GLU A 103 -7.47 5.93 -1.29
C GLU A 103 -7.73 5.05 -0.05
N PRO A 104 -8.96 5.00 0.54
CA PRO A 104 -9.27 4.13 1.68
C PRO A 104 -9.56 2.67 1.30
N PHE A 105 -9.46 2.29 0.01
CA PHE A 105 -9.76 0.93 -0.43
C PHE A 105 -8.78 -0.07 0.17
N LYS A 106 -9.32 -1.06 0.89
CA LYS A 106 -8.59 -2.19 1.45
C LYS A 106 -9.23 -3.49 1.00
N LEU A 107 -8.41 -4.36 0.42
CA LEU A 107 -8.85 -5.64 -0.13
C LEU A 107 -9.41 -6.57 0.95
N GLU A 108 -8.82 -6.50 2.17
CA GLU A 108 -9.18 -7.34 3.32
C GLU A 108 -10.60 -7.08 3.82
N GLN A 109 -11.09 -5.85 3.65
CA GLN A 109 -12.46 -5.50 4.06
C GLN A 109 -13.52 -6.07 3.11
N ALA A 110 -13.12 -6.58 1.95
CA ALA A 110 -13.99 -7.15 0.91
C ALA A 110 -15.19 -6.25 0.56
N LYS A 111 -15.05 -4.93 0.74
CA LYS A 111 -16.11 -3.95 0.51
C LYS A 111 -15.86 -3.19 -0.79
N LEU A 112 -16.79 -3.32 -1.73
CA LEU A 112 -16.75 -2.53 -2.96
C LEU A 112 -17.06 -1.06 -2.63
N ILE A 113 -16.20 -0.16 -3.11
CA ILE A 113 -16.39 1.28 -2.95
C ILE A 113 -17.24 1.80 -4.12
N GLU A 114 -18.24 2.61 -3.80
CA GLU A 114 -19.00 3.32 -4.82
C GLU A 114 -18.21 4.53 -5.31
N LEU A 115 -17.88 4.54 -6.60
CA LEU A 115 -17.20 5.66 -7.23
C LEU A 115 -18.19 6.75 -7.64
N PRO A 116 -17.78 8.04 -7.62
CA PRO A 116 -18.66 9.16 -7.91
C PRO A 116 -19.18 9.10 -9.35
N LYS A 117 -20.46 9.40 -9.53
CA LYS A 117 -21.07 9.54 -10.86
C LYS A 117 -20.55 10.79 -11.55
N THR A 118 -20.27 10.71 -12.84
CA THR A 118 -19.80 11.82 -13.64
C THR A 118 -20.48 11.86 -15.01
N ASP A 119 -20.67 13.07 -15.55
CA ASP A 119 -21.20 13.28 -16.90
C ASP A 119 -20.11 13.25 -17.97
N ILE A 120 -18.86 13.16 -17.59
CA ILE A 120 -17.71 13.08 -18.51
C ILE A 120 -17.49 11.61 -18.85
N LYS A 121 -17.63 11.29 -20.15
CA LYS A 121 -17.61 9.93 -20.67
C LYS A 121 -16.35 9.17 -20.26
N GLU A 122 -15.18 9.77 -20.44
CA GLU A 122 -13.87 9.17 -20.16
C GLU A 122 -13.71 8.81 -18.67
N PHE A 123 -14.19 9.66 -17.76
CA PHE A 123 -14.16 9.38 -16.33
C PHE A 123 -15.20 8.34 -15.91
N ALA A 124 -16.36 8.31 -16.57
CA ALA A 124 -17.36 7.27 -16.34
C ALA A 124 -16.83 5.89 -16.75
N GLU A 125 -16.20 5.76 -17.93
CA GLU A 125 -15.58 4.53 -18.41
C GLU A 125 -14.42 4.09 -17.51
N LEU A 126 -13.60 5.05 -17.02
CA LEU A 126 -12.56 4.79 -16.04
C LEU A 126 -13.13 4.24 -14.74
N ASN A 127 -14.16 4.91 -14.18
CA ASN A 127 -14.79 4.48 -12.93
C ASN A 127 -15.41 3.08 -13.05
N GLU A 128 -16.07 2.78 -14.16
CA GLU A 128 -16.62 1.45 -14.43
C GLU A 128 -15.52 0.38 -14.53
N SER A 129 -14.41 0.71 -15.19
CA SER A 129 -13.27 -0.20 -15.31
C SER A 129 -12.61 -0.45 -13.96
N LEU A 130 -12.43 0.60 -13.14
CA LEU A 130 -11.93 0.50 -11.77
C LEU A 130 -12.85 -0.34 -10.88
N GLN A 131 -14.17 -0.13 -10.95
CA GLN A 131 -15.12 -0.95 -10.19
C GLN A 131 -15.06 -2.43 -10.59
N ARG A 132 -14.96 -2.74 -11.89
CA ARG A 132 -14.80 -4.13 -12.37
C ARG A 132 -13.50 -4.76 -11.85
N LEU A 133 -12.39 -4.00 -11.88
CA LEU A 133 -11.11 -4.47 -11.36
C LEU A 133 -11.15 -4.69 -9.83
N MET A 134 -11.71 -3.75 -9.07
CA MET A 134 -11.86 -3.90 -7.63
C MET A 134 -12.72 -5.11 -7.28
N LYS A 135 -13.88 -5.28 -7.96
CA LYS A 135 -14.74 -6.43 -7.75
C LYS A 135 -14.02 -7.74 -8.03
N LYS A 136 -13.33 -7.84 -9.18
CA LYS A 136 -12.58 -9.05 -9.54
C LYS A 136 -11.48 -9.36 -8.52
N ASN A 137 -10.79 -8.35 -8.00
CA ASN A 137 -9.77 -8.53 -6.97
C ASN A 137 -10.38 -9.01 -5.66
N ILE A 138 -11.52 -8.44 -5.22
CA ILE A 138 -12.25 -8.89 -4.03
C ILE A 138 -12.68 -10.35 -4.17
N ASP A 139 -13.33 -10.69 -5.30
CA ASP A 139 -13.81 -12.06 -5.58
C ASP A 139 -12.62 -13.06 -5.57
N SER A 140 -11.50 -12.69 -6.17
CA SER A 140 -10.28 -13.51 -6.19
C SER A 140 -9.68 -13.69 -4.80
N TYR A 141 -9.61 -12.62 -4.01
CA TYR A 141 -9.13 -12.65 -2.63
C TYR A 141 -10.00 -13.54 -1.74
N GLN A 142 -11.32 -13.41 -1.85
CA GLN A 142 -12.26 -14.24 -1.10
C GLN A 142 -12.14 -15.72 -1.46
N ALA A 143 -12.08 -16.04 -2.76
CA ALA A 143 -11.90 -17.41 -3.23
C ALA A 143 -10.57 -18.02 -2.73
N GLN A 144 -9.49 -17.24 -2.72
CA GLN A 144 -8.19 -17.68 -2.22
C GLN A 144 -8.20 -17.87 -0.71
N LYS A 145 -8.90 -16.99 0.05
CA LYS A 145 -9.09 -17.11 1.50
C LYS A 145 -9.86 -18.37 1.84
N GLU A 146 -11.03 -18.59 1.24
CA GLU A 146 -11.85 -19.79 1.42
C GLU A 146 -11.09 -21.06 1.05
N PHE A 147 -10.35 -21.05 -0.07
CA PHE A 147 -9.51 -22.19 -0.46
C PHE A 147 -8.47 -22.51 0.62
N THR A 148 -7.77 -21.47 1.14
CA THR A 148 -6.74 -21.67 2.17
C THR A 148 -7.33 -22.20 3.48
N GLU A 149 -8.49 -21.68 3.90
CA GLU A 149 -9.18 -22.12 5.10
C GLU A 149 -9.70 -23.58 4.95
N ASN A 150 -10.38 -23.88 3.85
CA ASN A 150 -10.90 -25.22 3.58
C ASN A 150 -9.78 -26.25 3.42
N ALA A 151 -8.72 -25.93 2.66
CA ALA A 151 -7.56 -26.80 2.51
C ALA A 151 -6.87 -27.09 3.86
N SER A 152 -6.86 -26.09 4.78
CA SER A 152 -6.32 -26.27 6.12
C SER A 152 -7.06 -27.37 6.88
N HIS A 153 -8.39 -27.30 6.90
CA HIS A 153 -9.23 -28.27 7.60
C HIS A 153 -9.22 -29.65 6.94
N GLU A 154 -9.36 -29.68 5.61
CA GLU A 154 -9.40 -30.92 4.82
C GLU A 154 -8.08 -31.72 4.87
N LEU A 155 -6.94 -31.06 5.07
CA LEU A 155 -5.65 -31.72 5.21
C LEU A 155 -5.31 -32.06 6.66
N GLN A 156 -5.72 -31.26 7.64
CA GLN A 156 -5.45 -31.53 9.06
C GLN A 156 -6.21 -32.76 9.58
N THR A 157 -7.45 -32.93 9.17
CA THR A 157 -8.31 -34.03 9.61
C THR A 157 -7.75 -35.43 9.29
N PRO A 158 -7.41 -35.78 8.03
CA PRO A 158 -6.84 -37.08 7.71
C PRO A 158 -5.47 -37.30 8.38
N ILE A 159 -4.64 -36.26 8.50
CA ILE A 159 -3.36 -36.34 9.19
C ILE A 159 -3.56 -36.68 10.66
N ALA A 160 -4.52 -36.05 11.37
CA ALA A 160 -4.83 -36.33 12.74
C ALA A 160 -5.36 -37.76 12.92
N ILE A 161 -6.21 -38.25 12.00
CA ILE A 161 -6.70 -39.63 12.00
C ILE A 161 -5.55 -40.64 11.83
N PHE A 162 -4.60 -40.36 10.91
CA PHE A 162 -3.41 -41.20 10.75
C PHE A 162 -2.56 -41.24 12.02
N GLN A 163 -2.31 -40.09 12.65
CA GLN A 163 -1.57 -40.02 13.92
C GLN A 163 -2.24 -40.84 15.01
N ALA A 164 -3.55 -40.65 15.23
CA ALA A 164 -4.30 -41.39 16.23
C ALA A 164 -4.29 -42.93 15.98
N LYS A 165 -4.39 -43.36 14.71
CA LYS A 165 -4.30 -44.78 14.36
C LYS A 165 -2.91 -45.36 14.63
N LEU A 166 -1.85 -44.63 14.34
CA LEU A 166 -0.46 -45.05 14.64
C LEU A 166 -0.22 -45.10 16.15
N GLU A 167 -0.75 -44.14 16.92
CA GLU A 167 -0.71 -44.19 18.40
C GLU A 167 -1.42 -45.41 18.98
N LEU A 168 -2.59 -45.75 18.44
CA LEU A 168 -3.32 -46.97 18.85
C LEU A 168 -2.54 -48.26 18.47
N LEU A 169 -1.87 -48.28 17.31
CA LEU A 169 -1.03 -49.41 16.93
C LEU A 169 0.16 -49.56 17.86
N MET A 170 0.81 -48.45 18.26
CA MET A 170 1.94 -48.48 19.22
C MET A 170 1.55 -48.98 20.62
N GLN A 171 0.28 -48.95 20.99
CA GLN A 171 -0.23 -49.45 22.27
C GLN A 171 -0.55 -50.97 22.25
N GLN A 172 -0.45 -51.63 21.11
CA GLN A 172 -0.71 -53.08 21.03
C GLN A 172 0.36 -53.89 21.77
N PRO A 173 -0.02 -54.81 22.64
CA PRO A 173 0.93 -55.53 23.51
C PRO A 173 1.79 -56.59 22.79
N GLU A 174 1.42 -56.97 21.57
CA GLU A 174 2.07 -58.05 20.82
C GLU A 174 2.89 -57.55 19.61
N LEU A 175 3.32 -56.29 19.61
CA LEU A 175 4.17 -55.76 18.53
C LEU A 175 5.55 -56.39 18.53
N THR A 176 6.00 -56.86 17.38
CA THR A 176 7.40 -57.22 17.19
C THR A 176 8.27 -55.96 17.17
N ALA A 177 9.58 -56.10 17.48
CA ALA A 177 10.50 -54.96 17.43
C ALA A 177 10.54 -54.31 16.04
N GLU A 178 10.51 -55.12 14.97
CA GLU A 178 10.47 -54.62 13.58
C GLU A 178 9.18 -53.86 13.27
N GLN A 179 8.03 -54.33 13.72
CA GLN A 179 6.75 -53.63 13.58
C GLN A 179 6.73 -52.28 14.33
N ALA A 180 7.27 -52.27 15.55
CA ALA A 180 7.38 -51.06 16.38
C ALA A 180 8.26 -50.00 15.70
N GLU A 181 9.39 -50.38 15.08
CA GLU A 181 10.28 -49.53 14.33
C GLU A 181 9.57 -48.92 13.10
N ILE A 182 8.87 -49.75 12.31
CA ILE A 182 8.09 -49.29 11.15
C ILE A 182 7.00 -48.29 11.57
N ILE A 183 6.26 -48.58 12.65
CA ILE A 183 5.21 -47.68 13.15
C ILE A 183 5.80 -46.36 13.62
N GLN A 184 6.95 -46.40 14.30
CA GLN A 184 7.66 -45.21 14.75
C GLN A 184 8.13 -44.33 13.55
N ASP A 185 8.67 -44.97 12.52
CA ASP A 185 9.07 -44.25 11.28
C ASP A 185 7.87 -43.60 10.61
N LEU A 186 6.75 -44.32 10.48
CA LEU A 186 5.50 -43.76 9.94
C LEU A 186 4.99 -42.58 10.78
N PHE A 187 5.06 -42.70 12.13
CA PHE A 187 4.68 -41.59 13.01
C PHE A 187 5.56 -40.36 12.83
N HIS A 188 6.87 -40.57 12.67
CA HIS A 188 7.78 -39.47 12.35
C HIS A 188 7.49 -38.84 10.99
N MET A 189 7.17 -39.62 9.96
CA MET A 189 6.82 -39.12 8.64
C MET A 189 5.51 -38.31 8.66
N ILE A 190 4.47 -38.80 9.31
CA ILE A 190 3.18 -38.11 9.38
C ILE A 190 3.29 -36.82 10.20
N SER A 191 4.08 -36.84 11.29
CA SER A 191 4.36 -35.64 12.08
C SER A 191 5.11 -34.58 11.31
N LYS A 192 6.05 -34.97 10.44
CA LYS A 192 6.76 -34.10 9.53
C LYS A 192 5.83 -33.53 8.47
N LEU A 193 4.92 -34.34 7.90
CA LEU A 193 3.91 -33.89 6.94
C LEU A 193 2.94 -32.91 7.57
N SER A 194 2.45 -33.17 8.79
CA SER A 194 1.58 -32.27 9.57
C SER A 194 2.21 -30.89 9.74
N ARG A 195 3.47 -30.84 10.15
CA ARG A 195 4.21 -29.58 10.34
C ARG A 195 4.46 -28.86 9.03
N LEU A 196 4.79 -29.59 7.94
CA LEU A 196 4.97 -29.01 6.61
C LEU A 196 3.68 -28.35 6.13
N ASN A 197 2.56 -29.08 6.22
CA ASN A 197 1.24 -28.59 5.84
C ASN A 197 0.85 -27.33 6.63
N ARG A 198 1.00 -27.36 7.96
CA ARG A 198 0.72 -26.19 8.82
C ARG A 198 1.54 -24.96 8.42
N ASN A 199 2.82 -25.16 8.13
CA ASN A 199 3.71 -24.06 7.73
C ASN A 199 3.36 -23.50 6.34
N LEU A 200 2.98 -24.36 5.39
CA LEU A 200 2.53 -23.93 4.05
C LEU A 200 1.24 -23.12 4.13
N LEU A 201 0.27 -23.59 4.90
CA LEU A 201 -0.98 -22.88 5.10
C LEU A 201 -0.80 -21.55 5.83
N LEU A 202 0.12 -21.51 6.81
CA LEU A 202 0.48 -20.26 7.48
C LEU A 202 1.10 -19.25 6.51
N LEU A 203 2.05 -19.70 5.67
CA LEU A 203 2.64 -18.82 4.63
C LEU A 203 1.57 -18.34 3.66
N ALA A 204 0.65 -19.20 3.22
CA ALA A 204 -0.44 -18.77 2.35
C ALA A 204 -1.36 -17.74 3.02
N LYS A 205 -1.62 -17.86 4.34
CA LYS A 205 -2.37 -16.86 5.10
C LYS A 205 -1.63 -15.53 5.22
N ILE A 206 -0.30 -15.57 5.43
CA ILE A 206 0.53 -14.36 5.49
C ILE A 206 0.57 -13.68 4.12
N ASP A 207 0.82 -14.44 3.05
CA ASP A 207 0.87 -13.90 1.67
C ASP A 207 -0.46 -13.25 1.24
N ASN A 208 -1.57 -13.69 1.82
CA ASN A 208 -2.92 -13.16 1.58
C ASN A 208 -3.35 -12.12 2.61
N GLU A 209 -2.43 -11.59 3.42
CA GLU A 209 -2.70 -10.55 4.44
C GLU A 209 -3.88 -10.90 5.37
N GLN A 210 -4.06 -12.21 5.72
CA GLN A 210 -5.19 -12.69 6.53
C GLN A 210 -5.03 -12.46 8.04
N PHE A 211 -4.06 -11.67 8.47
CA PHE A 211 -3.79 -11.34 9.87
C PHE A 211 -4.10 -9.88 10.19
N ASP A 212 -5.39 -9.49 10.06
CA ASP A 212 -5.85 -8.10 10.17
C ASP A 212 -5.80 -7.52 11.59
N THR A 213 -5.93 -8.36 12.61
CA THR A 213 -5.97 -7.88 13.99
C THR A 213 -4.58 -7.69 14.55
N ARG A 214 -4.19 -6.45 14.79
CA ARG A 214 -2.94 -6.12 15.50
C ARG A 214 -3.26 -5.59 16.88
N GLU A 215 -2.55 -6.11 17.88
CA GLU A 215 -2.64 -5.68 19.27
C GLU A 215 -1.28 -5.24 19.81
N ARG A 216 -1.29 -4.44 20.85
CA ARG A 216 -0.06 -3.99 21.50
C ARG A 216 0.43 -5.05 22.48
N ILE A 217 1.48 -5.77 22.12
CA ILE A 217 2.03 -6.90 22.86
C ILE A 217 3.33 -6.50 23.55
N ARG A 218 3.44 -6.82 24.84
CA ARG A 218 4.67 -6.66 25.60
C ARG A 218 5.55 -7.89 25.36
N LEU A 219 6.70 -7.67 24.70
CA LEU A 219 7.49 -8.76 24.10
C LEU A 219 8.18 -9.66 25.13
N ASP A 220 8.71 -9.09 26.23
CA ASP A 220 9.36 -9.85 27.30
C ASP A 220 8.39 -10.84 27.95
N THR A 221 7.22 -10.36 28.37
CA THR A 221 6.17 -11.19 28.95
C THR A 221 5.65 -12.25 27.97
N PHE A 222 5.52 -11.90 26.70
CA PHE A 222 5.08 -12.81 25.66
C PHE A 222 6.06 -13.97 25.46
N ILE A 223 7.36 -13.68 25.42
CA ILE A 223 8.42 -14.68 25.29
C ILE A 223 8.47 -15.57 26.53
N ASP A 224 8.38 -14.98 27.73
CA ASP A 224 8.38 -15.74 28.99
C ASP A 224 7.23 -16.74 29.07
N ASN A 225 6.07 -16.43 28.51
CA ASN A 225 4.92 -17.35 28.43
C ASN A 225 5.15 -18.51 27.45
N LEU A 226 5.98 -18.33 26.42
CA LEU A 226 6.30 -19.38 25.45
C LEU A 226 7.43 -20.30 25.92
N LEU A 227 8.32 -19.82 26.78
CA LEU A 227 9.52 -20.54 27.19
C LEU A 227 9.27 -21.89 27.83
N PRO A 228 8.31 -22.09 28.74
CA PRO A 228 8.08 -23.38 29.37
C PRO A 228 7.80 -24.51 28.37
N LEU A 229 7.05 -24.19 27.30
CA LEU A 229 6.79 -25.12 26.20
C LEU A 229 8.06 -25.43 25.41
N LEU A 230 8.91 -24.44 25.22
CA LEU A 230 10.15 -24.53 24.44
C LEU A 230 11.28 -25.17 25.24
N GLU A 231 11.34 -24.96 26.53
CA GLU A 231 12.27 -25.66 27.47
C GLU A 231 12.04 -27.16 27.47
N SER A 232 10.79 -27.62 27.36
CA SER A 232 10.48 -29.04 27.22
C SER A 232 11.08 -29.69 25.95
N ILE A 233 11.31 -28.89 24.90
CA ILE A 233 11.88 -29.34 23.62
C ILE A 233 13.41 -29.20 23.63
N SER A 234 13.96 -28.27 24.41
CA SER A 234 15.39 -27.93 24.42
C SER A 234 16.25 -28.94 25.18
N GLY A 235 15.66 -29.79 26.04
CA GLY A 235 16.37 -30.80 26.81
C GLY A 235 17.42 -30.19 27.77
N HIS A 236 18.70 -30.44 27.53
CA HIS A 236 19.81 -29.98 28.38
C HIS A 236 20.40 -28.58 27.98
N LEU A 237 19.81 -27.87 27.03
CA LEU A 237 20.30 -26.59 26.60
C LEU A 237 20.00 -25.46 27.60
N HIS A 238 20.96 -24.58 27.85
CA HIS A 238 20.80 -23.43 28.73
C HIS A 238 20.18 -22.25 27.99
N ILE A 239 18.98 -21.82 28.39
CA ILE A 239 18.35 -20.62 27.86
C ILE A 239 18.67 -19.42 28.76
N ILE A 240 19.39 -18.44 28.23
CA ILE A 240 19.77 -17.20 28.92
C ILE A 240 18.88 -16.07 28.43
N ARG A 241 18.23 -15.36 29.37
CA ARG A 241 17.39 -14.18 29.10
C ARG A 241 18.11 -12.91 29.53
N GLN A 242 18.16 -11.94 28.64
CA GLN A 242 18.76 -10.63 28.89
C GLN A 242 17.78 -9.57 28.41
N TYR A 243 16.93 -9.09 29.31
CA TYR A 243 15.93 -8.08 28.99
C TYR A 243 16.34 -6.71 29.55
N SER A 244 16.18 -5.67 28.74
CA SER A 244 16.31 -4.29 29.21
C SER A 244 15.25 -3.98 30.28
N PRO A 245 15.57 -3.12 31.27
CA PRO A 245 14.57 -2.64 32.24
C PRO A 245 13.38 -1.92 31.58
N GLN A 246 13.58 -1.36 30.40
CA GLN A 246 12.49 -0.74 29.63
C GLN A 246 11.78 -1.78 28.79
N PRO A 247 10.44 -1.97 29.01
CA PRO A 247 9.67 -2.96 28.26
C PRO A 247 9.56 -2.58 26.78
N LEU A 248 9.74 -3.57 25.91
CA LEU A 248 9.54 -3.44 24.48
C LEU A 248 8.13 -3.87 24.10
N TYR A 249 7.38 -2.97 23.43
CA TYR A 249 6.06 -3.24 22.90
C TYR A 249 6.11 -3.31 21.38
N VAL A 250 5.40 -4.28 20.80
CA VAL A 250 5.23 -4.44 19.36
C VAL A 250 3.74 -4.41 19.00
N GLN A 251 3.42 -3.93 17.81
CA GLN A 251 2.08 -4.00 17.23
C GLN A 251 2.03 -5.22 16.30
N ALA A 252 1.44 -6.31 16.76
CA ALA A 252 1.45 -7.57 16.01
C ALA A 252 0.16 -8.36 16.22
N ASN A 253 -0.11 -9.29 15.31
CA ASN A 253 -1.08 -10.35 15.57
C ASN A 253 -0.42 -11.39 16.49
N SER A 254 -1.09 -11.73 17.61
CA SER A 254 -0.57 -12.63 18.65
C SER A 254 -0.19 -14.01 18.11
N ALA A 255 -1.05 -14.62 17.31
CA ALA A 255 -0.82 -15.96 16.73
C ALA A 255 0.35 -15.96 15.72
N LEU A 256 0.49 -14.88 14.95
CA LEU A 256 1.60 -14.73 14.02
C LEU A 256 2.93 -14.52 14.76
N LEU A 257 2.93 -13.68 15.80
CA LEU A 257 4.08 -13.47 16.66
C LEU A 257 4.52 -14.76 17.35
N GLU A 258 3.57 -15.55 17.87
CA GLU A 258 3.83 -16.87 18.47
C GLU A 258 4.51 -17.81 17.48
N SER A 259 3.97 -17.89 16.25
CA SER A 259 4.55 -18.73 15.20
C SER A 259 5.96 -18.28 14.81
N MET A 260 6.18 -16.96 14.70
CA MET A 260 7.49 -16.39 14.42
C MET A 260 8.51 -16.73 15.51
N MET A 261 8.14 -16.49 16.77
CA MET A 261 9.01 -16.76 17.92
C MET A 261 9.32 -18.25 18.05
N SER A 262 8.32 -19.09 17.89
CA SER A 262 8.46 -20.55 17.89
C SER A 262 9.43 -21.02 16.80
N ASN A 263 9.31 -20.51 15.58
CA ASN A 263 10.23 -20.84 14.47
C ASN A 263 11.67 -20.40 14.77
N LEU A 264 11.87 -19.21 15.34
CA LEU A 264 13.21 -18.70 15.70
C LEU A 264 13.85 -19.55 16.80
N ILE A 265 13.09 -19.86 17.87
CA ILE A 265 13.63 -20.61 19.00
C ILE A 265 13.86 -22.07 18.63
N VAL A 266 12.93 -22.72 17.91
CA VAL A 266 13.13 -24.09 17.41
C VAL A 266 14.34 -24.15 16.47
N ASN A 267 14.58 -23.11 15.69
CA ASN A 267 15.78 -23.03 14.84
C ASN A 267 17.06 -22.91 15.70
N ALA A 268 17.05 -22.06 16.73
CA ALA A 268 18.14 -21.91 17.65
C ALA A 268 18.46 -23.22 18.40
N VAL A 269 17.44 -23.93 18.90
CA VAL A 269 17.57 -25.25 19.55
C VAL A 269 18.19 -26.27 18.60
N ARG A 270 17.69 -26.36 17.36
CA ARG A 270 18.15 -27.34 16.36
C ARG A 270 19.61 -27.17 15.96
N HIS A 271 20.07 -25.92 15.86
CA HIS A 271 21.41 -25.57 15.43
C HIS A 271 22.37 -25.26 16.59
N CYS A 272 21.91 -25.47 17.84
CA CYS A 272 22.76 -25.37 19.02
C CYS A 272 23.60 -26.64 19.21
N ASN A 273 24.79 -26.50 19.79
CA ASN A 273 25.63 -27.64 20.20
C ASN A 273 25.00 -28.35 21.38
N GLU A 274 25.35 -29.62 21.63
CA GLU A 274 24.75 -30.47 22.69
C GLU A 274 24.78 -29.83 24.08
N ASN A 275 25.83 -29.15 24.45
CA ASN A 275 25.97 -28.42 25.73
C ASN A 275 26.00 -26.91 25.54
N GLY A 276 25.35 -26.42 24.48
CA GLY A 276 25.38 -25.03 24.10
C GLY A 276 24.37 -24.17 24.87
N LYS A 277 24.43 -22.89 24.62
CA LYS A 277 23.51 -21.90 25.18
C LYS A 277 22.75 -21.17 24.09
N ILE A 278 21.49 -20.87 24.39
CA ILE A 278 20.64 -20.00 23.58
C ILE A 278 20.45 -18.71 24.38
N THR A 279 20.75 -17.58 23.77
CA THR A 279 20.58 -16.26 24.42
C THR A 279 19.46 -15.50 23.71
N ILE A 280 18.46 -15.06 24.49
CA ILE A 280 17.36 -14.20 24.05
C ILE A 280 17.60 -12.84 24.69
N CYS A 281 17.88 -11.82 23.89
CA CYS A 281 18.17 -10.46 24.33
C CYS A 281 17.14 -9.50 23.79
N ILE A 282 16.53 -8.69 24.68
CA ILE A 282 15.63 -7.59 24.32
C ILE A 282 16.27 -6.30 24.82
N GLY A 283 16.59 -5.39 23.90
CA GLY A 283 17.18 -4.10 24.27
C GLY A 283 17.23 -3.12 23.11
N ALA A 284 17.19 -1.83 23.42
CA ALA A 284 17.28 -0.74 22.44
C ALA A 284 16.30 -0.87 21.25
N GLY A 285 15.07 -1.35 21.51
CA GLY A 285 14.06 -1.54 20.45
C GLY A 285 14.27 -2.77 19.57
N THR A 286 15.19 -3.66 19.92
CA THR A 286 15.54 -4.85 19.12
C THR A 286 15.43 -6.13 19.94
N LEU A 287 15.12 -7.22 19.25
CA LEU A 287 15.14 -8.58 19.76
C LEU A 287 16.27 -9.35 19.06
N TYR A 288 17.15 -9.98 19.84
CA TYR A 288 18.19 -10.89 19.36
C TYR A 288 17.97 -12.28 19.92
N ILE A 289 18.06 -13.29 19.06
CA ILE A 289 18.11 -14.69 19.45
C ILE A 289 19.39 -15.27 18.85
N SER A 290 20.27 -15.78 19.70
CA SER A 290 21.54 -16.36 19.29
C SER A 290 21.74 -17.72 19.95
N ASN A 291 22.45 -18.61 19.28
CA ASN A 291 22.83 -19.93 19.79
C ASN A 291 24.30 -20.21 19.53
N THR A 292 24.91 -21.02 20.38
CA THR A 292 26.28 -21.56 20.14
C THR A 292 26.20 -22.64 19.07
N SER A 293 27.05 -22.55 18.04
CA SER A 293 27.09 -23.51 16.95
C SER A 293 28.49 -23.67 16.41
N ASP A 294 28.89 -24.89 16.05
CA ASP A 294 30.11 -25.20 15.33
C ASP A 294 29.91 -25.20 13.79
N GLU A 295 28.70 -24.89 13.35
CA GLU A 295 28.37 -24.82 11.93
C GLU A 295 29.02 -23.57 11.28
N PRO A 296 29.44 -23.65 10.01
CA PRO A 296 30.01 -22.50 9.32
C PRO A 296 28.96 -21.37 9.18
N LYS A 297 29.44 -20.13 9.16
CA LYS A 297 28.60 -18.95 9.00
C LYS A 297 27.80 -19.06 7.69
N LEU A 298 26.48 -18.92 7.79
CA LEU A 298 25.61 -18.94 6.65
C LEU A 298 25.80 -17.67 5.78
N SER A 299 25.80 -17.83 4.45
CA SER A 299 25.73 -16.71 3.53
C SER A 299 24.32 -16.15 3.51
N GLY A 300 24.15 -14.83 3.82
CA GLY A 300 22.85 -14.24 4.15
C GLY A 300 21.81 -14.12 3.02
N GLN A 301 22.15 -14.38 1.75
CA GLN A 301 21.26 -14.07 0.64
C GLN A 301 20.04 -15.01 0.50
N HIS A 302 20.18 -16.29 0.85
CA HIS A 302 19.13 -17.31 0.59
C HIS A 302 18.51 -17.92 1.86
N ILE A 303 18.95 -17.53 3.06
CA ILE A 303 18.48 -18.15 4.31
C ILE A 303 16.98 -18.00 4.57
N PHE A 304 16.36 -17.00 3.97
CA PHE A 304 14.91 -16.73 4.07
C PHE A 304 14.09 -17.28 2.89
N ASP A 305 14.76 -17.92 1.90
CA ASP A 305 14.04 -18.50 0.78
C ASP A 305 13.28 -19.75 1.23
N ARG A 306 12.09 -19.96 0.63
CA ARG A 306 11.27 -21.14 0.93
C ARG A 306 12.00 -22.42 0.56
N PHE A 307 11.96 -23.41 1.44
CA PHE A 307 12.62 -24.71 1.29
C PHE A 307 14.16 -24.67 1.24
N TYR A 308 14.77 -23.51 1.50
CA TYR A 308 16.22 -23.42 1.55
C TYR A 308 16.79 -24.14 2.78
N ARG A 309 17.79 -24.97 2.55
CA ARG A 309 18.50 -25.77 3.57
C ARG A 309 19.98 -25.86 3.19
N PRO A 310 20.88 -25.23 3.94
CA PRO A 310 22.31 -25.26 3.64
C PRO A 310 22.93 -26.66 3.80
N THR A 311 22.38 -27.45 4.73
CA THR A 311 22.79 -28.86 4.97
C THR A 311 21.54 -29.74 5.14
N GLN A 312 21.60 -30.97 4.59
CA GLN A 312 20.49 -31.93 4.75
C GLN A 312 20.53 -32.69 6.09
N LYS A 313 21.62 -32.57 6.85
CA LYS A 313 21.88 -33.39 8.05
C LYS A 313 21.00 -33.12 9.25
N LYS A 314 20.50 -31.89 9.44
CA LYS A 314 19.61 -31.53 10.55
C LYS A 314 18.18 -31.34 10.01
N GLY A 315 17.24 -32.13 10.52
CA GLY A 315 15.85 -32.16 10.09
C GLY A 315 15.20 -30.76 10.10
N GLY A 316 14.37 -30.47 9.12
CA GLY A 316 13.64 -29.20 8.99
C GLY A 316 13.04 -29.08 7.60
N ASN A 317 11.96 -28.27 7.45
CA ASN A 317 11.26 -28.13 6.18
C ASN A 317 11.76 -26.94 5.35
N GLY A 318 12.71 -26.12 5.85
CA GLY A 318 13.20 -24.91 5.16
C GLY A 318 12.15 -23.80 5.04
N LEU A 319 11.08 -23.83 5.85
CA LEU A 319 10.00 -22.83 5.81
C LEU A 319 10.02 -21.89 7.02
N GLY A 320 10.70 -22.26 8.12
CA GLY A 320 10.65 -21.48 9.37
C GLY A 320 11.15 -20.05 9.23
N LEU A 321 12.33 -19.85 8.60
CA LEU A 321 12.86 -18.51 8.39
C LEU A 321 12.09 -17.72 7.31
N ALA A 322 11.49 -18.39 6.34
CA ALA A 322 10.57 -17.75 5.39
C ALA A 322 9.32 -17.19 6.10
N ILE A 323 8.77 -17.96 7.06
CA ILE A 323 7.67 -17.49 7.91
C ILE A 323 8.11 -16.26 8.71
N VAL A 324 9.28 -16.29 9.34
CA VAL A 324 9.81 -15.16 10.11
C VAL A 324 9.95 -13.91 9.24
N LYS A 325 10.54 -14.04 8.05
CA LYS A 325 10.70 -12.90 7.12
C LYS A 325 9.35 -12.27 6.74
N ASN A 326 8.37 -13.10 6.39
CA ASN A 326 7.07 -12.61 5.92
C ASN A 326 6.16 -12.13 7.07
N ALA A 327 6.44 -12.52 8.32
CA ALA A 327 5.70 -12.06 9.50
C ALA A 327 6.13 -10.67 10.00
N VAL A 328 7.29 -10.16 9.56
CA VAL A 328 7.89 -8.88 10.01
C VAL A 328 7.46 -7.68 9.14
N ILE A 329 6.52 -7.86 8.21
CA ILE A 329 6.05 -6.79 7.32
C ILE A 329 4.98 -5.92 7.98
#